data_cab6c104bc44beecec9c637f09853091
#
_entry.id   cab6c104bc44beecec9c637f09853091
#
_cell.length_a   1.000
_cell.length_b   1.000
_cell.length_c   1.000
_cell.angle_alpha   90.00
_cell.angle_beta   90.00
_cell.angle_gamma   90.00
#
_symmetry.space_group_name_H-M   'P 1'
#
loop_
_entity.id
_entity.type
_entity.pdbx_description
1 polymer ?
#
loop_
_entity_poly.entity_id
_entity_poly.type
_entity_poly.pdbx_seq_one_letter_code
_entity_poly.pdbx_strand_id
1 'polypeptide(L)'
;MAAAGPTAPTAAPDDQVTSADAEVAAVPVPAGRVARGTTIDRYVVLDHVGEGGMGVVYVAYDPDLDRKVAVKLLHRVGDSAAAQAVARARMLREAQSLAKLSHPNVVTIHDVGTLGEQAWIAMEFVEGQTLSVWLRGAPRPWAEVLDVLLAAGDGVAAAHAAGVLHRDLKPDNIMVDDDGRARVMDFGLARGHEADVGSDPHGGSVSSPTMLRIDVTRAGAIIGTPAYMAPEQLAGGNATPASDQFSFCVTLWEALYGTRPFTGTTLHEPLAMMLDAPPQRGDRRVPTWLRRVLERGLSRRADARHPRMAALLDALRTGRQRATRRRILGVAVGVAAIGLGVAGLGQWRQRAALAECDAAADRMASQWPGRADEIL
;
A
#
# COMPACT_ATOMS: atom_id res chain seq x y z
N MET A 1 -76.44 -55.85 46.61
CA MET A 1 -76.66 -54.40 46.73
C MET A 1 -75.39 -53.76 46.45
N ALA A 2 -75.16 -53.28 45.20
CA ALA A 2 -73.94 -52.85 44.65
C ALA A 2 -73.91 -51.31 44.54
N ALA A 3 -72.83 -50.70 44.90
CA ALA A 3 -72.58 -49.30 44.68
C ALA A 3 -71.55 -49.14 43.59
N ALA A 4 -71.90 -48.44 42.55
CA ALA A 4 -71.06 -48.12 41.46
C ALA A 4 -70.08 -46.95 41.84
N GLY A 5 -68.80 -47.10 41.52
CA GLY A 5 -67.81 -46.04 41.64
C GLY A 5 -67.66 -45.31 40.31
N PRO A 6 -67.25 -44.02 40.33
CA PRO A 6 -67.18 -43.19 39.12
C PRO A 6 -65.89 -43.36 38.33
N THR A 7 -66.03 -43.28 37.04
CA THR A 7 -64.98 -43.28 36.01
C THR A 7 -64.13 -42.05 36.09
N ALA A 8 -62.81 -42.24 36.03
CA ALA A 8 -61.73 -41.20 35.87
C ALA A 8 -61.65 -40.72 34.40
N PRO A 9 -61.30 -39.43 34.13
CA PRO A 9 -61.10 -38.93 32.78
C PRO A 9 -59.73 -39.26 32.21
N THR A 10 -59.74 -39.60 30.97
CA THR A 10 -58.56 -39.88 30.10
C THR A 10 -57.68 -38.64 29.94
N ALA A 11 -56.39 -38.77 30.28
CA ALA A 11 -55.37 -37.76 29.99
C ALA A 11 -54.98 -37.80 28.51
N ALA A 12 -54.94 -36.60 27.91
CA ALA A 12 -54.38 -36.36 26.57
C ALA A 12 -52.86 -36.49 26.57
N PRO A 13 -52.23 -36.90 25.46
CA PRO A 13 -50.77 -37.00 25.39
C PRO A 13 -50.09 -35.64 25.30
N ASP A 14 -49.07 -35.40 26.14
CA ASP A 14 -48.15 -34.29 26.10
C ASP A 14 -47.39 -34.27 24.78
N ASP A 15 -47.57 -33.23 23.99
CA ASP A 15 -46.71 -32.86 22.86
C ASP A 15 -45.36 -32.36 23.41
N GLN A 16 -44.42 -33.25 23.57
CA GLN A 16 -43.00 -32.88 23.73
C GLN A 16 -42.46 -32.37 22.40
N VAL A 17 -42.41 -31.03 22.25
CA VAL A 17 -41.62 -30.35 21.25
C VAL A 17 -40.15 -30.54 21.60
N THR A 18 -39.53 -31.56 21.03
CA THR A 18 -38.07 -31.75 21.03
C THR A 18 -37.44 -30.67 20.16
N SER A 19 -36.91 -29.62 20.79
CA SER A 19 -35.95 -28.70 20.16
C SER A 19 -34.73 -29.51 19.77
N ALA A 20 -34.64 -29.93 18.51
CA ALA A 20 -33.41 -30.42 17.94
C ALA A 20 -32.50 -29.20 17.69
N ASP A 21 -31.71 -28.84 18.70
CA ASP A 21 -30.48 -28.05 18.47
C ASP A 21 -29.59 -28.88 17.53
N ALA A 22 -29.62 -28.57 16.23
CA ALA A 22 -28.71 -29.10 15.27
C ALA A 22 -27.34 -28.47 15.58
N GLU A 23 -26.59 -29.15 16.44
CA GLU A 23 -25.16 -28.95 16.62
C GLU A 23 -24.49 -29.11 15.25
N VAL A 24 -24.20 -27.98 14.59
CA VAL A 24 -23.45 -27.97 13.34
C VAL A 24 -22.09 -28.57 13.65
N ALA A 25 -21.95 -29.85 13.35
CA ALA A 25 -20.70 -30.57 13.52
C ALA A 25 -19.60 -29.80 12.77
N ALA A 26 -18.62 -29.29 13.51
CA ALA A 26 -17.45 -28.64 12.98
C ALA A 26 -16.73 -29.64 12.05
N VAL A 27 -16.84 -29.44 10.75
CA VAL A 27 -16.14 -30.23 9.74
C VAL A 27 -14.65 -30.07 10.03
N PRO A 28 -13.88 -31.16 10.24
CA PRO A 28 -12.43 -31.07 10.42
C PRO A 28 -11.85 -30.47 9.13
N VAL A 29 -11.21 -29.30 9.24
CA VAL A 29 -10.49 -28.71 8.10
C VAL A 29 -9.32 -29.64 7.79
N PRO A 30 -9.29 -30.28 6.61
CA PRO A 30 -8.14 -31.08 6.21
C PRO A 30 -6.91 -30.18 6.16
N ALA A 31 -5.71 -30.73 6.34
CA ALA A 31 -4.44 -30.06 6.08
C ALA A 31 -4.31 -29.80 4.56
N GLY A 32 -5.15 -28.90 4.02
CA GLY A 32 -5.30 -28.62 2.60
C GLY A 32 -6.22 -27.41 2.38
N ARG A 33 -6.32 -26.96 1.15
CA ARG A 33 -7.17 -25.84 0.73
C ARG A 33 -8.64 -26.13 1.03
N VAL A 34 -9.36 -25.12 1.50
CA VAL A 34 -10.82 -25.18 1.68
C VAL A 34 -11.48 -25.27 0.31
N ALA A 35 -12.36 -26.24 0.12
CA ALA A 35 -13.02 -26.47 -1.16
C ALA A 35 -14.10 -25.39 -1.41
N ARG A 36 -14.37 -25.13 -2.69
CA ARG A 36 -15.50 -24.27 -3.11
C ARG A 36 -16.82 -24.81 -2.56
N GLY A 37 -17.67 -23.92 -2.07
CA GLY A 37 -18.96 -24.25 -1.45
C GLY A 37 -18.87 -24.61 0.04
N THR A 38 -17.66 -24.76 0.61
CA THR A 38 -17.47 -24.93 2.05
C THR A 38 -17.69 -23.60 2.76
N THR A 39 -18.21 -23.63 4.00
CA THR A 39 -18.38 -22.43 4.82
C THR A 39 -17.22 -22.23 5.78
N ILE A 40 -16.78 -20.98 5.89
CA ILE A 40 -15.92 -20.49 6.97
C ILE A 40 -16.80 -19.58 7.80
N ASP A 41 -17.30 -20.09 8.94
CA ASP A 41 -18.40 -19.46 9.68
C ASP A 41 -19.62 -19.28 8.75
N ARG A 42 -20.15 -18.07 8.56
CA ARG A 42 -21.24 -17.77 7.62
C ARG A 42 -20.78 -17.59 6.17
N TYR A 43 -19.49 -17.40 5.92
CA TYR A 43 -18.95 -17.08 4.59
C TYR A 43 -18.80 -18.31 3.71
N VAL A 44 -19.50 -18.34 2.57
CA VAL A 44 -19.43 -19.43 1.60
C VAL A 44 -18.26 -19.23 0.64
N VAL A 45 -17.29 -20.12 0.65
CA VAL A 45 -16.11 -20.03 -0.23
C VAL A 45 -16.51 -20.17 -1.69
N LEU A 46 -16.21 -19.16 -2.50
CA LEU A 46 -16.46 -19.13 -3.93
C LEU A 46 -15.25 -19.58 -4.73
N ASP A 47 -14.06 -19.10 -4.38
CA ASP A 47 -12.82 -19.42 -5.09
C ASP A 47 -11.60 -19.16 -4.22
N HIS A 48 -10.44 -19.70 -4.64
CA HIS A 48 -9.13 -19.48 -4.05
C HIS A 48 -8.43 -18.32 -4.78
N VAL A 49 -7.99 -17.30 -4.04
CA VAL A 49 -7.27 -16.12 -4.59
C VAL A 49 -5.77 -16.37 -4.60
N GLY A 50 -5.23 -16.84 -3.49
CA GLY A 50 -3.79 -17.01 -3.34
C GLY A 50 -3.39 -17.54 -1.98
N GLU A 51 -2.13 -17.94 -1.88
CA GLU A 51 -1.51 -18.47 -0.67
C GLU A 51 -0.19 -17.73 -0.43
N GLY A 52 0.09 -17.37 0.80
CA GLY A 52 1.31 -16.68 1.21
C GLY A 52 1.81 -17.15 2.56
N GLY A 53 2.92 -16.60 3.01
CA GLY A 53 3.53 -16.99 4.29
C GLY A 53 2.64 -16.81 5.53
N MET A 54 1.59 -15.97 5.43
CA MET A 54 0.68 -15.68 6.55
C MET A 54 -0.63 -16.48 6.49
N GLY A 55 -0.97 -17.10 5.37
CA GLY A 55 -2.24 -17.79 5.22
C GLY A 55 -2.71 -17.92 3.78
N VAL A 56 -3.94 -18.41 3.64
CA VAL A 56 -4.62 -18.63 2.36
C VAL A 56 -5.79 -17.65 2.25
N VAL A 57 -5.94 -17.01 1.10
CA VAL A 57 -7.00 -16.04 0.82
C VAL A 57 -8.02 -16.63 -0.14
N TYR A 58 -9.28 -16.50 0.21
CA TYR A 58 -10.42 -16.95 -0.58
C TYR A 58 -11.33 -15.79 -0.93
N VAL A 59 -11.94 -15.80 -2.12
CA VAL A 59 -13.17 -15.06 -2.38
C VAL A 59 -14.32 -15.84 -1.73
N ALA A 60 -15.12 -15.17 -0.94
CA ALA A 60 -16.29 -15.76 -0.31
C ALA A 60 -17.54 -14.87 -0.47
N TYR A 61 -18.70 -15.46 -0.28
CA TYR A 61 -19.99 -14.77 -0.28
C TYR A 61 -20.49 -14.65 1.16
N ASP A 62 -20.86 -13.44 1.53
CA ASP A 62 -21.53 -13.12 2.80
C ASP A 62 -23.06 -13.13 2.55
N PRO A 63 -23.78 -14.19 2.98
CA PRO A 63 -25.22 -14.30 2.72
C PRO A 63 -26.05 -13.29 3.50
N ASP A 64 -25.56 -12.81 4.65
CA ASP A 64 -26.29 -11.87 5.51
C ASP A 64 -26.34 -10.47 4.89
N LEU A 65 -25.29 -10.10 4.14
CA LEU A 65 -25.16 -8.76 3.54
C LEU A 65 -25.16 -8.79 2.01
N ASP A 66 -25.44 -9.94 1.39
CA ASP A 66 -25.52 -10.15 -0.07
C ASP A 66 -24.33 -9.54 -0.82
N ARG A 67 -23.10 -9.90 -0.40
CA ARG A 67 -21.87 -9.34 -0.99
C ARG A 67 -20.72 -10.33 -1.07
N LYS A 68 -19.80 -10.04 -1.98
CA LYS A 68 -18.48 -10.69 -2.01
C LYS A 68 -17.57 -10.11 -0.94
N VAL A 69 -16.80 -10.97 -0.29
CA VAL A 69 -15.76 -10.62 0.67
C VAL A 69 -14.49 -11.41 0.37
N ALA A 70 -13.33 -10.93 0.84
CA ALA A 70 -12.12 -11.72 0.91
C ALA A 70 -12.01 -12.32 2.32
N VAL A 71 -11.81 -13.64 2.41
CA VAL A 71 -11.60 -14.32 3.70
C VAL A 71 -10.18 -14.87 3.72
N LYS A 72 -9.36 -14.39 4.64
CA LYS A 72 -8.00 -14.84 4.86
C LYS A 72 -7.97 -15.81 6.04
N LEU A 73 -7.67 -17.08 5.76
CA LEU A 73 -7.46 -18.12 6.77
C LEU A 73 -5.97 -18.16 7.11
N LEU A 74 -5.64 -17.86 8.37
CA LEU A 74 -4.25 -17.64 8.78
C LEU A 74 -3.58 -18.95 9.14
N HIS A 75 -2.28 -19.10 8.83
CA HIS A 75 -1.51 -20.25 9.23
C HIS A 75 -1.35 -20.30 10.76
N ARG A 76 -1.23 -21.50 11.31
CA ARG A 76 -0.94 -21.69 12.72
C ARG A 76 0.48 -21.21 13.02
N VAL A 77 0.64 -20.44 14.07
CA VAL A 77 1.94 -19.90 14.50
C VAL A 77 2.22 -20.33 15.92
N GLY A 78 3.36 -20.99 16.13
CA GLY A 78 3.82 -21.47 17.44
C GLY A 78 3.97 -23.00 17.49
N ASP A 79 4.96 -23.44 18.28
CA ASP A 79 5.36 -24.85 18.39
C ASP A 79 4.51 -25.64 19.40
N SER A 80 3.67 -24.99 20.19
CA SER A 80 2.77 -25.60 21.15
C SER A 80 1.37 -25.04 21.11
N ALA A 81 0.37 -25.79 21.56
CA ALA A 81 -1.03 -25.34 21.63
C ALA A 81 -1.18 -24.05 22.45
N ALA A 82 -0.42 -23.90 23.55
CA ALA A 82 -0.42 -22.68 24.35
C ALA A 82 0.15 -21.47 23.56
N ALA A 83 1.28 -21.63 22.86
CA ALA A 83 1.87 -20.59 22.03
C ALA A 83 0.93 -20.19 20.87
N GLN A 84 0.29 -21.15 20.23
CA GLN A 84 -0.71 -20.92 19.17
C GLN A 84 -1.91 -20.14 19.70
N ALA A 85 -2.43 -20.47 20.90
CA ALA A 85 -3.55 -19.75 21.51
C ALA A 85 -3.19 -18.28 21.82
N VAL A 86 -2.00 -18.02 22.35
CA VAL A 86 -1.51 -16.65 22.63
C VAL A 86 -1.35 -15.87 21.33
N ALA A 87 -0.72 -16.45 20.31
CA ALA A 87 -0.53 -15.84 19.01
C ALA A 87 -1.88 -15.48 18.35
N ARG A 88 -2.83 -16.40 18.38
CA ARG A 88 -4.21 -16.19 17.88
C ARG A 88 -4.93 -15.06 18.60
N ALA A 89 -4.93 -15.07 19.94
CA ALA A 89 -5.59 -14.03 20.74
C ALA A 89 -5.00 -12.64 20.48
N ARG A 90 -3.69 -12.53 20.27
CA ARG A 90 -3.01 -11.28 19.89
C ARG A 90 -3.42 -10.83 18.51
N MET A 91 -3.40 -11.72 17.53
CA MET A 91 -3.78 -11.45 16.14
C MET A 91 -5.23 -10.96 16.03
N LEU A 92 -6.16 -11.58 16.76
CA LEU A 92 -7.56 -11.14 16.81
C LEU A 92 -7.68 -9.73 17.41
N ARG A 93 -6.92 -9.40 18.45
CA ARG A 93 -6.89 -8.03 19.01
C ARG A 93 -6.33 -7.00 18.05
N GLU A 94 -5.28 -7.31 17.31
CA GLU A 94 -4.72 -6.43 16.28
C GLU A 94 -5.72 -6.23 15.12
N ALA A 95 -6.37 -7.29 14.66
CA ALA A 95 -7.41 -7.23 13.65
C ALA A 95 -8.62 -6.40 14.11
N GLN A 96 -9.07 -6.55 15.37
CA GLN A 96 -10.13 -5.73 15.96
C GLN A 96 -9.73 -4.24 16.06
N SER A 97 -8.46 -3.95 16.31
CA SER A 97 -7.96 -2.56 16.30
C SER A 97 -7.99 -1.97 14.90
N LEU A 98 -7.60 -2.76 13.90
CA LEU A 98 -7.63 -2.36 12.51
C LEU A 98 -9.07 -2.23 11.97
N ALA A 99 -10.02 -3.05 12.45
CA ALA A 99 -11.44 -2.97 12.07
C ALA A 99 -12.10 -1.64 12.47
N LYS A 100 -11.53 -0.91 13.44
CA LYS A 100 -11.99 0.43 13.82
C LYS A 100 -11.50 1.52 12.86
N LEU A 101 -10.52 1.21 12.02
CA LEU A 101 -9.98 2.15 11.04
C LEU A 101 -10.84 2.13 9.77
N SER A 102 -11.54 3.22 9.50
CA SER A 102 -12.26 3.44 8.25
C SER A 102 -11.51 4.51 7.45
N HIS A 103 -10.90 4.12 6.33
CA HIS A 103 -10.17 5.03 5.46
C HIS A 103 -10.24 4.53 4.00
N PRO A 104 -10.47 5.40 3.00
CA PRO A 104 -10.67 4.98 1.61
C PRO A 104 -9.46 4.25 0.98
N ASN A 105 -8.28 4.39 1.58
CA ASN A 105 -7.05 3.76 1.11
C ASN A 105 -6.56 2.64 2.03
N VAL A 106 -7.43 2.09 2.87
CA VAL A 106 -7.17 0.90 3.69
C VAL A 106 -8.29 -0.09 3.44
N VAL A 107 -7.94 -1.36 3.20
CA VAL A 107 -8.94 -2.44 3.07
C VAL A 107 -9.70 -2.58 4.38
N THR A 108 -11.02 -2.49 4.31
CA THR A 108 -11.90 -2.56 5.48
C THR A 108 -11.96 -3.99 6.00
N ILE A 109 -11.72 -4.19 7.30
CA ILE A 109 -12.00 -5.46 7.97
C ILE A 109 -13.47 -5.46 8.38
N HIS A 110 -14.16 -6.52 7.97
CA HIS A 110 -15.59 -6.69 8.25
C HIS A 110 -15.84 -7.55 9.47
N ASP A 111 -15.00 -8.61 9.63
CA ASP A 111 -15.20 -9.58 10.70
C ASP A 111 -13.92 -10.35 10.97
N VAL A 112 -13.82 -10.94 12.17
CA VAL A 112 -12.72 -11.80 12.58
C VAL A 112 -13.23 -12.94 13.44
N GLY A 113 -12.71 -14.14 13.23
CA GLY A 113 -13.14 -15.30 13.99
C GLY A 113 -12.15 -16.43 13.99
N THR A 114 -12.63 -17.60 14.40
CA THR A 114 -11.82 -18.83 14.45
C THR A 114 -12.56 -19.97 13.77
N LEU A 115 -11.82 -20.78 13.02
CA LEU A 115 -12.28 -22.05 12.46
C LEU A 115 -11.40 -23.16 13.07
N GLY A 116 -11.93 -23.85 14.11
CA GLY A 116 -11.12 -24.71 14.95
C GLY A 116 -10.00 -23.90 15.63
N GLU A 117 -8.75 -24.27 15.34
CA GLU A 117 -7.57 -23.57 15.89
C GLU A 117 -7.01 -22.47 14.99
N GLN A 118 -7.54 -22.32 13.79
CA GLN A 118 -7.08 -21.30 12.85
C GLN A 118 -7.91 -20.01 12.99
N ALA A 119 -7.24 -18.85 13.00
CA ALA A 119 -7.93 -17.56 12.90
C ALA A 119 -8.24 -17.25 11.43
N TRP A 120 -9.35 -16.58 11.21
CA TRP A 120 -9.71 -16.03 9.92
C TRP A 120 -10.09 -14.55 10.05
N ILE A 121 -9.95 -13.83 8.95
CA ILE A 121 -10.29 -12.42 8.81
C ILE A 121 -11.12 -12.27 7.55
N ALA A 122 -12.34 -11.76 7.66
CA ALA A 122 -13.15 -11.34 6.54
C ALA A 122 -12.95 -9.85 6.29
N MET A 123 -12.68 -9.49 5.04
CA MET A 123 -12.37 -8.11 4.67
C MET A 123 -13.01 -7.76 3.30
N GLU A 124 -12.99 -6.48 2.99
CA GLU A 124 -13.43 -5.96 1.71
C GLU A 124 -12.75 -6.71 0.56
N PHE A 125 -13.56 -7.20 -0.38
CA PHE A 125 -13.05 -7.74 -1.64
C PHE A 125 -12.80 -6.59 -2.60
N VAL A 126 -11.54 -6.32 -2.90
CA VAL A 126 -11.12 -5.27 -3.85
C VAL A 126 -11.03 -5.88 -5.24
N GLU A 127 -11.91 -5.47 -6.14
CA GLU A 127 -11.79 -5.79 -7.57
C GLU A 127 -10.63 -4.99 -8.17
N GLY A 128 -9.55 -5.69 -8.55
CA GLY A 128 -8.32 -5.07 -9.00
C GLY A 128 -7.13 -6.02 -8.92
N GLN A 129 -5.93 -5.45 -8.88
CA GLN A 129 -4.69 -6.21 -8.85
C GLN A 129 -3.71 -5.62 -7.84
N THR A 130 -2.72 -6.41 -7.42
CA THR A 130 -1.66 -5.87 -6.54
C THR A 130 -0.80 -4.85 -7.30
N LEU A 131 -0.21 -3.90 -6.58
CA LEU A 131 0.68 -2.90 -7.17
C LEU A 131 1.84 -3.56 -7.94
N SER A 132 2.33 -4.71 -7.49
CA SER A 132 3.37 -5.45 -8.20
C SER A 132 2.90 -5.96 -9.56
N VAL A 133 1.67 -6.44 -9.68
CA VAL A 133 1.07 -6.85 -10.96
C VAL A 133 0.80 -5.63 -11.83
N TRP A 134 0.25 -4.57 -11.26
CA TRP A 134 -0.05 -3.31 -11.94
C TRP A 134 1.20 -2.66 -12.57
N LEU A 135 2.33 -2.70 -11.87
CA LEU A 135 3.62 -2.18 -12.37
C LEU A 135 4.23 -3.05 -13.48
N ARG A 136 3.99 -4.38 -13.45
CA ARG A 136 4.46 -5.30 -14.49
C ARG A 136 3.61 -5.25 -15.75
N GLY A 137 2.33 -4.89 -15.64
CA GLY A 137 1.38 -4.90 -16.74
C GLY A 137 1.70 -3.91 -17.86
N ALA A 138 2.25 -2.72 -17.51
CA ALA A 138 2.69 -1.71 -18.49
C ALA A 138 3.69 -0.73 -17.86
N PRO A 139 4.58 -0.10 -18.65
CA PRO A 139 5.38 1.04 -18.19
C PRO A 139 4.45 2.19 -17.76
N ARG A 140 4.65 2.68 -16.53
CA ARG A 140 3.85 3.77 -15.95
C ARG A 140 4.66 5.06 -15.87
N PRO A 141 4.06 6.24 -16.18
CA PRO A 141 4.69 7.52 -15.89
C PRO A 141 4.91 7.69 -14.38
N TRP A 142 6.02 8.30 -13.99
CA TRP A 142 6.33 8.53 -12.57
C TRP A 142 5.22 9.29 -11.83
N ALA A 143 4.47 10.16 -12.52
CA ALA A 143 3.39 10.93 -11.92
C ALA A 143 2.19 10.04 -11.52
N GLU A 144 1.83 9.07 -12.36
CA GLU A 144 0.78 8.09 -12.09
C GLU A 144 1.18 7.16 -10.93
N VAL A 145 2.42 6.66 -10.94
CA VAL A 145 2.98 5.87 -9.83
C VAL A 145 2.94 6.65 -8.52
N LEU A 146 3.30 7.94 -8.57
CA LEU A 146 3.27 8.80 -7.39
C LEU A 146 1.84 9.02 -6.87
N ASP A 147 0.83 9.16 -7.74
CA ASP A 147 -0.56 9.34 -7.33
C ASP A 147 -1.09 8.12 -6.57
N VAL A 148 -0.89 6.93 -7.12
CA VAL A 148 -1.26 5.66 -6.49
C VAL A 148 -0.58 5.51 -5.12
N LEU A 149 0.71 5.81 -5.04
CA LEU A 149 1.45 5.65 -3.79
C LEU A 149 1.21 6.78 -2.79
N LEU A 150 0.85 7.99 -3.20
CA LEU A 150 0.36 9.02 -2.28
C LEU A 150 -0.93 8.58 -1.58
N ALA A 151 -1.86 7.99 -2.34
CA ALA A 151 -3.10 7.44 -1.78
C ALA A 151 -2.83 6.28 -0.80
N ALA A 152 -1.96 5.33 -1.17
CA ALA A 152 -1.54 4.26 -0.26
C ALA A 152 -0.87 4.83 1.01
N GLY A 153 -0.01 5.83 0.86
CA GLY A 153 0.64 6.53 1.96
C GLY A 153 -0.34 7.21 2.92
N ASP A 154 -1.44 7.79 2.42
CA ASP A 154 -2.52 8.34 3.25
C ASP A 154 -3.16 7.26 4.12
N GLY A 155 -3.39 6.06 3.56
CA GLY A 155 -3.87 4.91 4.32
C GLY A 155 -2.91 4.51 5.44
N VAL A 156 -1.60 4.45 5.16
CA VAL A 156 -0.58 4.15 6.18
C VAL A 156 -0.51 5.25 7.24
N ALA A 157 -0.60 6.53 6.85
CA ALA A 157 -0.61 7.65 7.79
C ALA A 157 -1.84 7.62 8.72
N ALA A 158 -3.01 7.25 8.20
CA ALA A 158 -4.23 7.07 8.98
C ALA A 158 -4.10 5.91 9.98
N ALA A 159 -3.50 4.78 9.57
CA ALA A 159 -3.22 3.67 10.46
C ALA A 159 -2.26 4.07 11.60
N HIS A 160 -1.18 4.81 11.29
CA HIS A 160 -0.26 5.33 12.30
C HIS A 160 -0.95 6.26 13.31
N ALA A 161 -1.88 7.11 12.84
CA ALA A 161 -2.67 7.98 13.72
C ALA A 161 -3.59 7.18 14.66
N ALA A 162 -4.05 5.98 14.24
CA ALA A 162 -4.80 5.04 15.05
C ALA A 162 -3.92 4.10 15.91
N GLY A 163 -2.59 4.30 15.92
CA GLY A 163 -1.65 3.46 16.67
C GLY A 163 -1.35 2.11 16.04
N VAL A 164 -1.71 1.90 14.76
CA VAL A 164 -1.50 0.65 14.03
C VAL A 164 -0.31 0.77 13.09
N LEU A 165 0.60 -0.18 13.14
CA LEU A 165 1.76 -0.29 12.24
C LEU A 165 1.52 -1.34 11.17
N HIS A 166 2.06 -1.09 9.96
CA HIS A 166 1.93 -2.05 8.86
C HIS A 166 2.93 -3.22 8.96
N ARG A 167 4.18 -2.94 9.28
CA ARG A 167 5.29 -3.90 9.51
C ARG A 167 5.74 -4.73 8.30
N ASP A 168 4.95 -4.82 7.22
CA ASP A 168 5.28 -5.58 5.99
C ASP A 168 4.82 -4.83 4.72
N LEU A 169 5.09 -3.51 4.66
CA LEU A 169 4.69 -2.71 3.51
C LEU A 169 5.56 -3.02 2.28
N LYS A 170 4.89 -3.47 1.22
CA LYS A 170 5.50 -3.85 -0.06
C LYS A 170 4.47 -3.77 -1.19
N PRO A 171 4.88 -3.83 -2.47
CA PRO A 171 3.95 -3.74 -3.60
C PRO A 171 2.83 -4.80 -3.59
N ASP A 172 3.09 -5.99 -3.06
CA ASP A 172 2.09 -7.07 -3.00
C ASP A 172 0.99 -6.80 -1.97
N ASN A 173 1.22 -5.90 -1.00
CA ASN A 173 0.28 -5.53 0.05
C ASN A 173 -0.47 -4.21 -0.24
N ILE A 174 -0.44 -3.75 -1.49
CA ILE A 174 -1.18 -2.60 -1.99
C ILE A 174 -2.02 -3.07 -3.19
N MET A 175 -3.33 -2.96 -3.10
CA MET A 175 -4.25 -3.20 -4.21
C MET A 175 -4.47 -1.91 -4.99
N VAL A 176 -4.56 -2.03 -6.31
CA VAL A 176 -4.97 -0.96 -7.23
C VAL A 176 -6.21 -1.46 -7.95
N ASP A 177 -7.35 -0.79 -7.74
CA ASP A 177 -8.59 -1.13 -8.44
C ASP A 177 -8.61 -0.60 -9.87
N ASP A 178 -9.66 -0.94 -10.62
CA ASP A 178 -9.81 -0.56 -12.03
C ASP A 178 -9.94 0.96 -12.22
N ASP A 179 -10.38 1.70 -11.20
CA ASP A 179 -10.42 3.16 -11.16
C ASP A 179 -9.07 3.79 -10.80
N GLY A 180 -8.05 2.99 -10.53
CA GLY A 180 -6.72 3.44 -10.13
C GLY A 180 -6.60 3.86 -8.65
N ARG A 181 -7.58 3.50 -7.81
CA ARG A 181 -7.52 3.77 -6.36
C ARG A 181 -6.65 2.75 -5.65
N ALA A 182 -5.76 3.22 -4.80
CA ALA A 182 -4.92 2.35 -3.99
C ALA A 182 -5.58 2.04 -2.64
N ARG A 183 -5.52 0.77 -2.22
CA ARG A 183 -5.87 0.32 -0.87
C ARG A 183 -4.76 -0.53 -0.28
N VAL A 184 -4.32 -0.17 0.91
CA VAL A 184 -3.34 -0.93 1.68
C VAL A 184 -4.04 -2.07 2.39
N MET A 185 -3.48 -3.26 2.30
CA MET A 185 -4.00 -4.48 2.93
C MET A 185 -2.90 -5.19 3.72
N ASP A 186 -3.28 -6.23 4.46
CA ASP A 186 -2.34 -7.11 5.16
C ASP A 186 -1.42 -6.39 6.15
N PHE A 187 -1.97 -5.46 6.95
CA PHE A 187 -1.27 -4.94 8.12
C PHE A 187 -0.75 -6.09 8.96
N GLY A 188 0.51 -6.03 9.37
CA GLY A 188 1.33 -7.15 9.85
C GLY A 188 0.83 -7.89 11.08
N LEU A 189 -0.38 -8.42 11.01
CA LEU A 189 -1.09 -9.17 12.04
C LEU A 189 -0.32 -10.41 12.53
N ALA A 190 0.62 -10.93 11.73
CA ALA A 190 1.38 -12.14 12.06
C ALA A 190 2.80 -11.88 12.57
N ARG A 191 3.33 -10.64 12.50
CA ARG A 191 4.73 -10.32 12.85
C ARG A 191 4.94 -9.78 14.26
N GLY A 192 3.90 -9.73 15.07
CA GLY A 192 3.98 -9.23 16.45
C GLY A 192 4.70 -10.14 17.47
N HIS A 193 5.56 -11.06 17.05
CA HIS A 193 5.93 -12.22 17.86
C HIS A 193 7.08 -12.05 18.84
N GLU A 194 7.92 -11.01 18.76
CA GLU A 194 9.17 -11.07 19.52
C GLU A 194 9.44 -9.93 20.53
N ALA A 195 8.58 -8.91 20.63
CA ALA A 195 8.89 -7.73 21.42
C ALA A 195 8.27 -7.67 22.83
N ASP A 196 7.31 -8.55 23.18
CA ASP A 196 6.56 -8.46 24.45
C ASP A 196 6.78 -9.64 25.42
N VAL A 197 7.73 -10.51 25.18
CA VAL A 197 8.14 -11.51 26.17
C VAL A 197 9.30 -10.94 26.98
N GLY A 198 9.04 -9.93 27.81
CA GLY A 198 10.11 -9.41 28.64
C GLY A 198 9.84 -8.09 29.35
N SER A 199 8.64 -7.89 29.88
CA SER A 199 8.44 -6.89 30.94
C SER A 199 7.86 -7.56 32.16
N ASP A 200 8.63 -8.49 32.72
CA ASP A 200 8.44 -8.90 34.10
C ASP A 200 9.25 -7.90 34.96
N PRO A 201 8.61 -7.16 35.89
CA PRO A 201 9.31 -6.15 36.72
C PRO A 201 10.23 -6.77 37.80
N HIS A 202 10.32 -8.06 37.89
CA HIS A 202 11.10 -8.73 38.95
C HIS A 202 11.96 -9.87 38.40
N GLY A 203 13.26 -9.61 38.31
CA GLY A 203 14.27 -10.69 38.31
C GLY A 203 15.18 -10.74 37.10
N GLY A 204 16.41 -10.30 37.33
CA GLY A 204 17.50 -10.30 36.38
C GLY A 204 17.77 -11.64 35.72
N SER A 205 18.03 -11.59 34.45
CA SER A 205 18.92 -12.54 33.80
C SER A 205 19.44 -11.99 32.47
N VAL A 206 20.71 -12.02 32.37
CA VAL A 206 21.65 -11.86 31.26
C VAL A 206 21.01 -11.93 29.88
N SER A 207 20.90 -10.79 29.24
CA SER A 207 20.46 -10.66 27.84
C SER A 207 21.58 -11.12 26.92
N SER A 208 21.49 -12.34 26.43
CA SER A 208 22.15 -12.69 25.19
C SER A 208 21.44 -11.90 24.06
N PRO A 209 22.18 -11.31 23.10
CA PRO A 209 21.56 -10.67 21.95
C PRO A 209 20.82 -11.75 21.16
N THR A 210 19.51 -11.77 21.27
CA THR A 210 18.64 -12.65 20.46
C THR A 210 18.73 -12.12 19.04
N MET A 211 19.67 -12.65 18.28
CA MET A 211 19.65 -12.54 16.82
C MET A 211 18.26 -12.97 16.36
N LEU A 212 17.65 -12.17 15.47
CA LEU A 212 16.40 -12.48 14.80
C LEU A 212 16.35 -13.98 14.49
N ARG A 213 15.54 -14.75 15.20
CA ARG A 213 15.07 -16.04 14.74
C ARG A 213 14.08 -15.77 13.62
N ILE A 214 14.63 -15.46 12.45
CA ILE A 214 13.86 -15.57 11.22
C ILE A 214 13.62 -17.05 11.11
N ASP A 215 12.36 -17.45 11.23
CA ASP A 215 11.95 -18.82 11.01
C ASP A 215 12.37 -19.21 9.58
N VAL A 216 13.58 -19.71 9.48
CA VAL A 216 14.05 -20.45 8.32
C VAL A 216 13.27 -21.76 8.38
N THR A 217 12.17 -21.83 7.64
CA THR A 217 11.48 -23.11 7.48
C THR A 217 12.50 -24.16 7.06
N ARG A 218 12.31 -25.41 7.46
CA ARG A 218 13.16 -26.57 7.11
C ARG A 218 13.48 -26.71 5.60
N ALA A 219 12.86 -25.89 4.75
CA ALA A 219 13.07 -25.80 3.31
C ALA A 219 13.92 -24.61 2.87
N GLY A 220 14.53 -23.81 3.78
CA GLY A 220 15.38 -22.67 3.41
C GLY A 220 14.59 -21.43 2.91
N ALA A 221 13.27 -21.45 2.98
CA ALA A 221 12.44 -20.30 2.58
C ALA A 221 12.37 -19.30 3.74
N ILE A 222 12.86 -18.10 3.51
CA ILE A 222 12.79 -16.98 4.46
C ILE A 222 11.34 -16.47 4.48
N ILE A 223 10.65 -16.60 5.62
CA ILE A 223 9.31 -16.04 5.79
C ILE A 223 9.42 -14.51 5.92
N GLY A 224 8.96 -13.82 4.92
CA GLY A 224 8.98 -12.37 4.81
C GLY A 224 9.97 -11.89 3.76
N THR A 225 9.75 -10.68 3.25
CA THR A 225 10.59 -10.09 2.19
C THR A 225 11.59 -9.12 2.83
N PRO A 226 12.79 -9.56 3.26
CA PRO A 226 13.77 -8.73 3.98
C PRO A 226 14.15 -7.46 3.20
N ALA A 227 13.96 -7.50 1.90
CA ALA A 227 14.32 -6.45 0.96
C ALA A 227 13.57 -5.12 1.15
N TYR A 228 12.48 -5.10 1.92
CA TYR A 228 11.72 -3.89 2.24
C TYR A 228 11.88 -3.47 3.71
N MET A 229 12.53 -4.30 4.53
CA MET A 229 12.72 -4.02 5.95
C MET A 229 13.67 -2.86 6.19
N ALA A 230 13.36 -2.05 7.19
CA ALA A 230 14.25 -1.00 7.66
C ALA A 230 15.50 -1.58 8.34
N PRO A 231 16.64 -0.85 8.33
CA PRO A 231 17.89 -1.31 8.94
C PRO A 231 17.73 -1.70 10.42
N GLU A 232 16.92 -0.97 11.19
CA GLU A 232 16.63 -1.27 12.58
C GLU A 232 15.89 -2.59 12.77
N GLN A 233 15.00 -2.96 11.83
CA GLN A 233 14.29 -4.24 11.84
C GLN A 233 15.23 -5.40 11.47
N LEU A 234 16.09 -5.21 10.47
CA LEU A 234 17.10 -6.19 10.10
C LEU A 234 18.13 -6.44 11.21
N ALA A 235 18.36 -5.41 12.06
CA ALA A 235 19.19 -5.52 13.26
C ALA A 235 18.47 -6.10 14.48
N GLY A 236 17.22 -6.58 14.34
CA GLY A 236 16.43 -7.18 15.45
C GLY A 236 15.68 -6.16 16.30
N GLY A 237 15.59 -4.90 15.87
CA GLY A 237 14.81 -3.89 16.56
C GLY A 237 13.32 -3.95 16.24
N ASN A 238 12.52 -3.30 17.09
CA ASN A 238 11.07 -3.25 16.92
C ASN A 238 10.68 -2.38 15.71
N ALA A 239 9.58 -2.78 15.06
CA ALA A 239 8.95 -1.95 14.04
C ALA A 239 8.38 -0.67 14.66
N THR A 240 8.52 0.44 13.93
CA THR A 240 8.07 1.78 14.32
C THR A 240 7.38 2.47 13.13
N PRO A 241 6.69 3.60 13.31
CA PRO A 241 6.20 4.38 12.17
C PRO A 241 7.32 4.80 11.19
N ALA A 242 8.54 4.96 11.68
CA ALA A 242 9.72 5.26 10.86
C ALA A 242 10.16 4.05 10.03
N SER A 243 9.99 2.82 10.54
CA SER A 243 10.26 1.60 9.77
C SER A 243 9.28 1.42 8.62
N ASP A 244 7.97 1.66 8.85
CA ASP A 244 6.96 1.63 7.79
C ASP A 244 7.23 2.71 6.73
N GLN A 245 7.68 3.91 7.16
CA GLN A 245 8.09 4.97 6.24
C GLN A 245 9.26 4.55 5.35
N PHE A 246 10.24 3.82 5.91
CA PHE A 246 11.35 3.27 5.13
C PHE A 246 10.83 2.26 4.10
N SER A 247 10.01 1.29 4.50
CA SER A 247 9.42 0.28 3.61
C SER A 247 8.57 0.92 2.51
N PHE A 248 7.82 1.99 2.83
CA PHE A 248 7.11 2.81 1.85
C PHE A 248 8.06 3.44 0.83
N CYS A 249 9.18 4.01 1.29
CA CYS A 249 10.17 4.61 0.40
C CYS A 249 10.87 3.57 -0.49
N VAL A 250 11.11 2.35 0.00
CA VAL A 250 11.61 1.22 -0.80
C VAL A 250 10.58 0.84 -1.88
N THR A 251 9.31 0.72 -1.50
CA THR A 251 8.20 0.41 -2.42
C THR A 251 8.07 1.47 -3.52
N LEU A 252 8.06 2.76 -3.14
CA LEU A 252 7.97 3.86 -4.11
C LEU A 252 9.23 3.94 -5.00
N TRP A 253 10.40 3.67 -4.44
CA TRP A 253 11.65 3.60 -5.23
C TRP A 253 11.58 2.51 -6.29
N GLU A 254 11.23 1.29 -5.90
CA GLU A 254 11.09 0.15 -6.82
C GLU A 254 10.04 0.43 -7.91
N ALA A 255 8.90 1.00 -7.54
CA ALA A 255 7.85 1.37 -8.47
C ALA A 255 8.31 2.40 -9.51
N LEU A 256 9.15 3.37 -9.11
CA LEU A 256 9.67 4.42 -9.97
C LEU A 256 10.83 3.96 -10.85
N TYR A 257 11.77 3.20 -10.29
CA TYR A 257 13.01 2.83 -10.98
C TYR A 257 12.96 1.42 -11.59
N GLY A 258 11.99 0.58 -11.19
CA GLY A 258 11.91 -0.83 -11.62
C GLY A 258 12.91 -1.74 -10.91
N THR A 259 13.71 -1.20 -9.99
CA THR A 259 14.69 -1.92 -9.18
C THR A 259 14.65 -1.41 -7.74
N ARG A 260 14.89 -2.28 -6.78
CA ARG A 260 14.98 -1.89 -5.37
C ARG A 260 16.20 -1.05 -5.08
N PRO A 261 16.14 -0.13 -4.09
CA PRO A 261 17.27 0.73 -3.75
C PRO A 261 18.46 -0.05 -3.18
N PHE A 262 18.17 -1.16 -2.51
CA PHE A 262 19.14 -2.06 -1.91
C PHE A 262 18.83 -3.48 -2.37
N THR A 263 19.80 -4.17 -2.95
CA THR A 263 19.66 -5.53 -3.47
C THR A 263 20.60 -6.45 -2.71
N GLY A 264 20.20 -7.70 -2.49
CA GLY A 264 20.99 -8.71 -1.82
C GLY A 264 20.32 -10.06 -1.97
N THR A 265 21.09 -11.13 -2.00
CA THR A 265 20.59 -12.51 -2.11
C THR A 265 20.44 -13.18 -0.75
N THR A 266 21.10 -12.64 0.28
CA THR A 266 21.03 -13.12 1.66
C THR A 266 20.38 -12.08 2.57
N LEU A 267 20.01 -12.46 3.78
CA LEU A 267 19.39 -11.57 4.76
C LEU A 267 20.31 -10.41 5.18
N HIS A 268 21.63 -10.67 5.26
CA HIS A 268 22.61 -9.69 5.73
C HIS A 268 23.10 -8.73 4.65
N GLU A 269 23.01 -9.10 3.38
CA GLU A 269 23.47 -8.28 2.28
C GLU A 269 22.72 -6.93 2.14
N PRO A 270 21.37 -6.86 2.22
CA PRO A 270 20.68 -5.58 2.18
C PRO A 270 21.14 -4.65 3.32
N LEU A 271 21.35 -5.18 4.53
CA LEU A 271 21.85 -4.39 5.65
C LEU A 271 23.26 -3.86 5.37
N ALA A 272 24.18 -4.71 4.90
CA ALA A 272 25.53 -4.29 4.54
C ALA A 272 25.51 -3.22 3.44
N MET A 273 24.70 -3.40 2.37
CA MET A 273 24.56 -2.40 1.31
C MET A 273 23.97 -1.08 1.81
N MET A 274 22.98 -1.11 2.74
CA MET A 274 22.45 0.10 3.36
C MET A 274 23.50 0.85 4.18
N LEU A 275 24.53 0.12 4.67
CA LEU A 275 25.62 0.70 5.46
C LEU A 275 26.66 1.41 4.60
N ASP A 276 26.97 0.84 3.42
CA ASP A 276 28.20 1.15 2.67
C ASP A 276 27.94 1.84 1.32
N ALA A 277 26.70 1.80 0.79
CA ALA A 277 26.41 2.32 -0.54
C ALA A 277 25.16 3.22 -0.59
N PRO A 278 25.13 4.23 -1.49
CA PRO A 278 23.91 4.98 -1.79
C PRO A 278 22.90 4.08 -2.49
N PRO A 279 21.60 4.44 -2.44
CA PRO A 279 20.55 3.68 -3.12
C PRO A 279 20.84 3.48 -4.61
N GLN A 280 20.69 2.25 -5.09
CA GLN A 280 20.88 1.92 -6.50
C GLN A 280 19.81 2.57 -7.37
N ARG A 281 20.21 3.08 -8.53
CA ARG A 281 19.31 3.76 -9.47
C ARG A 281 19.10 2.86 -10.69
N GLY A 282 17.83 2.74 -11.09
CA GLY A 282 17.51 2.19 -12.40
C GLY A 282 17.61 3.25 -13.51
N ASP A 283 17.45 2.83 -14.76
CA ASP A 283 17.60 3.69 -15.95
C ASP A 283 16.44 4.67 -16.17
N ARG A 284 15.37 4.58 -15.41
CA ARG A 284 14.17 5.44 -15.55
C ARG A 284 14.46 6.86 -15.06
N ARG A 285 13.99 7.84 -15.83
CA ARG A 285 14.13 9.26 -15.46
C ARG A 285 13.14 9.68 -14.39
N VAL A 286 13.62 9.76 -13.16
CA VAL A 286 12.86 10.25 -12.01
C VAL A 286 13.30 11.69 -11.69
N PRO A 287 12.36 12.64 -11.42
CA PRO A 287 12.71 14.01 -11.08
C PRO A 287 13.62 14.09 -9.85
N THR A 288 14.64 14.95 -9.91
CA THR A 288 15.64 15.08 -8.83
C THR A 288 15.03 15.45 -7.47
N TRP A 289 13.95 16.25 -7.47
CA TRP A 289 13.26 16.60 -6.24
C TRP A 289 12.62 15.38 -5.57
N LEU A 290 11.98 14.51 -6.36
CA LEU A 290 11.31 13.28 -5.89
C LEU A 290 12.36 12.31 -5.31
N ARG A 291 13.45 12.12 -6.03
CA ARG A 291 14.58 11.33 -5.55
C ARG A 291 15.11 11.81 -4.20
N ARG A 292 15.36 13.13 -4.02
CA ARG A 292 15.87 13.68 -2.76
C ARG A 292 14.93 13.43 -1.58
N VAL A 293 13.62 13.51 -1.80
CA VAL A 293 12.63 13.20 -0.75
C VAL A 293 12.72 11.73 -0.36
N LEU A 294 12.84 10.82 -1.33
CA LEU A 294 12.99 9.38 -1.09
C LEU A 294 14.33 9.04 -0.43
N GLU A 295 15.45 9.61 -0.88
CA GLU A 295 16.76 9.41 -0.29
C GLU A 295 16.77 9.78 1.21
N ARG A 296 16.04 10.84 1.60
CA ARG A 296 15.84 11.16 3.01
C ARG A 296 15.02 10.08 3.75
N GLY A 297 13.93 9.60 3.16
CA GLY A 297 13.10 8.53 3.75
C GLY A 297 13.83 7.19 3.85
N LEU A 298 14.81 6.95 2.98
CA LEU A 298 15.71 5.79 2.96
C LEU A 298 16.94 5.97 3.88
N SER A 299 17.01 7.04 4.68
CA SER A 299 18.12 7.25 5.61
C SER A 299 18.26 6.08 6.57
N ARG A 300 19.50 5.62 6.78
CA ARG A 300 19.84 4.54 7.68
C ARG A 300 19.32 4.78 9.11
N ARG A 301 19.56 6.00 9.64
CA ARG A 301 19.08 6.41 10.94
C ARG A 301 17.61 6.83 10.86
N ALA A 302 16.77 6.26 11.71
CA ALA A 302 15.34 6.55 11.74
C ALA A 302 15.04 8.04 12.04
N ASP A 303 15.85 8.69 12.89
CA ASP A 303 15.74 10.10 13.25
C ASP A 303 16.12 11.08 12.12
N ALA A 304 16.89 10.64 11.13
CA ALA A 304 17.24 11.43 9.95
C ALA A 304 16.12 11.42 8.88
N ARG A 305 15.16 10.50 8.96
CA ARG A 305 14.01 10.38 8.06
C ARG A 305 13.05 11.57 8.24
N HIS A 306 11.90 11.52 7.58
CA HIS A 306 10.83 12.48 7.83
C HIS A 306 10.20 12.20 9.21
N PRO A 307 9.78 13.23 9.96
CA PRO A 307 9.31 13.06 11.35
C PRO A 307 8.12 12.12 11.50
N ARG A 308 7.29 12.00 10.46
CA ARG A 308 6.10 11.13 10.38
C ARG A 308 5.73 10.88 8.92
N MET A 309 4.90 9.87 8.67
CA MET A 309 4.43 9.54 7.30
C MET A 309 3.78 10.74 6.63
N ALA A 310 2.91 11.48 7.31
CA ALA A 310 2.26 12.68 6.76
C ALA A 310 3.29 13.73 6.28
N ALA A 311 4.39 13.94 7.01
CA ALA A 311 5.43 14.89 6.59
C ALA A 311 6.18 14.45 5.32
N LEU A 312 6.38 13.15 5.12
CA LEU A 312 6.88 12.60 3.86
C LEU A 312 5.91 12.89 2.71
N LEU A 313 4.62 12.58 2.90
CA LEU A 313 3.58 12.82 1.88
C LEU A 313 3.45 14.30 1.53
N ASP A 314 3.52 15.19 2.52
CA ASP A 314 3.51 16.64 2.29
C ASP A 314 4.72 17.10 1.47
N ALA A 315 5.91 16.54 1.74
CA ALA A 315 7.11 16.84 0.96
C ALA A 315 6.96 16.37 -0.51
N LEU A 316 6.37 15.20 -0.74
CA LEU A 316 6.08 14.67 -2.07
C LEU A 316 5.07 15.54 -2.82
N ARG A 317 3.95 15.93 -2.19
CA ARG A 317 2.92 16.80 -2.76
C ARG A 317 3.46 18.19 -3.10
N THR A 318 4.19 18.80 -2.17
CA THR A 318 4.80 20.12 -2.35
C THR A 318 5.82 20.10 -3.50
N GLY A 319 6.66 19.07 -3.56
CA GLY A 319 7.62 18.89 -4.65
C GLY A 319 6.94 18.80 -6.00
N ARG A 320 5.85 18.02 -6.11
CA ARG A 320 5.03 17.90 -7.32
C ARG A 320 4.42 19.24 -7.76
N GLN A 321 3.80 19.96 -6.81
CA GLN A 321 3.20 21.27 -7.11
C GLN A 321 4.23 22.26 -7.61
N ARG A 322 5.41 22.32 -6.97
CA ARG A 322 6.52 23.20 -7.42
C ARG A 322 7.02 22.81 -8.81
N ALA A 323 7.14 21.52 -9.10
CA ALA A 323 7.56 21.04 -10.42
C ALA A 323 6.55 21.41 -11.52
N THR A 324 5.25 21.25 -11.24
CA THR A 324 4.16 21.63 -12.17
C THR A 324 4.15 23.14 -12.42
N ARG A 325 4.23 23.97 -11.36
CA ARG A 325 4.28 25.44 -11.50
C ARG A 325 5.48 25.89 -12.32
N ARG A 326 6.67 25.30 -12.11
CA ARG A 326 7.88 25.61 -12.90
C ARG A 326 7.69 25.26 -14.38
N ARG A 327 7.03 24.14 -14.71
CA ARG A 327 6.72 23.75 -16.08
C ARG A 327 5.77 24.74 -16.75
N ILE A 328 4.67 25.11 -16.06
CA ILE A 328 3.70 26.08 -16.58
C ILE A 328 4.38 27.43 -16.82
N LEU A 329 5.17 27.93 -15.86
CA LEU A 329 5.91 29.17 -16.00
C LEU A 329 6.90 29.11 -17.16
N GLY A 330 7.64 28.01 -17.32
CA GLY A 330 8.56 27.82 -18.44
C GLY A 330 7.86 27.86 -19.80
N VAL A 331 6.70 27.19 -19.91
CA VAL A 331 5.87 27.25 -21.14
C VAL A 331 5.38 28.66 -21.39
N ALA A 332 4.86 29.37 -20.37
CA ALA A 332 4.37 30.74 -20.51
C ALA A 332 5.48 31.71 -20.97
N VAL A 333 6.67 31.58 -20.37
CA VAL A 333 7.84 32.39 -20.79
C VAL A 333 8.25 32.03 -22.22
N GLY A 334 8.25 30.76 -22.60
CA GLY A 334 8.55 30.36 -23.98
C GLY A 334 7.58 30.92 -25.01
N VAL A 335 6.26 30.85 -24.70
CA VAL A 335 5.22 31.42 -25.57
C VAL A 335 5.38 32.94 -25.69
N ALA A 336 5.63 33.65 -24.58
CA ALA A 336 5.87 35.09 -24.57
C ALA A 336 7.12 35.47 -25.40
N ALA A 337 8.21 34.72 -25.27
CA ALA A 337 9.43 34.94 -26.06
C ALA A 337 9.19 34.75 -27.58
N ILE A 338 8.43 33.70 -27.95
CA ILE A 338 8.06 33.47 -29.36
C ILE A 338 7.18 34.64 -29.88
N GLY A 339 6.19 35.08 -29.11
CA GLY A 339 5.33 36.19 -29.46
C GLY A 339 6.12 37.51 -29.68
N LEU A 340 7.06 37.82 -28.79
CA LEU A 340 7.94 38.97 -28.93
C LEU A 340 8.86 38.83 -30.15
N GLY A 341 9.38 37.64 -30.43
CA GLY A 341 10.19 37.36 -31.61
C GLY A 341 9.41 37.58 -32.92
N VAL A 342 8.18 37.08 -32.99
CA VAL A 342 7.29 37.29 -34.17
C VAL A 342 6.95 38.77 -34.36
N ALA A 343 6.59 39.49 -33.28
CA ALA A 343 6.31 40.92 -33.30
C ALA A 343 7.55 41.73 -33.75
N GLY A 344 8.73 41.41 -33.20
CA GLY A 344 9.99 42.03 -33.60
C GLY A 344 10.34 41.80 -35.06
N LEU A 345 10.14 40.57 -35.57
CA LEU A 345 10.35 40.26 -36.99
C LEU A 345 9.37 41.01 -37.89
N GLY A 346 8.11 41.13 -37.46
CA GLY A 346 7.10 41.95 -38.19
C GLY A 346 7.49 43.40 -38.26
N GLN A 347 7.92 44.02 -37.15
CA GLN A 347 8.40 45.42 -37.13
C GLN A 347 9.68 45.60 -37.97
N TRP A 348 10.60 44.67 -37.93
CA TRP A 348 11.81 44.71 -38.75
C TRP A 348 11.47 44.68 -40.24
N ARG A 349 10.55 43.78 -40.69
CA ARG A 349 10.09 43.71 -42.08
C ARG A 349 9.40 44.98 -42.52
N GLN A 350 8.55 45.60 -41.69
CA GLN A 350 7.93 46.90 -41.99
C GLN A 350 8.97 48.00 -42.16
N ARG A 351 9.96 48.09 -41.27
CA ARG A 351 11.04 49.09 -41.38
C ARG A 351 11.89 48.89 -42.62
N ALA A 352 12.21 47.61 -42.96
CA ALA A 352 12.95 47.29 -44.17
C ALA A 352 12.17 47.70 -45.45
N ALA A 353 10.85 47.45 -45.50
CA ALA A 353 10.00 47.84 -46.62
C ALA A 353 9.91 49.37 -46.75
N LEU A 354 9.78 50.12 -45.66
CA LEU A 354 9.80 51.59 -45.67
C LEU A 354 11.15 52.15 -46.17
N ALA A 355 12.26 51.57 -45.71
CA ALA A 355 13.60 51.99 -46.17
C ALA A 355 13.82 51.70 -47.66
N GLU A 356 13.26 50.59 -48.19
CA GLU A 356 13.29 50.33 -49.64
C GLU A 356 12.43 51.35 -50.44
N CYS A 357 11.27 51.73 -49.90
CA CYS A 357 10.41 52.81 -50.52
C CYS A 357 11.13 54.16 -50.53
N ASP A 358 11.75 54.54 -49.41
CA ASP A 358 12.51 55.78 -49.29
C ASP A 358 13.69 55.80 -50.27
N ALA A 359 14.45 54.71 -50.35
CA ALA A 359 15.56 54.56 -51.29
C ALA A 359 15.10 54.55 -52.77
N ALA A 360 13.87 54.06 -53.04
CA ALA A 360 13.28 54.14 -54.38
C ALA A 360 12.84 55.61 -54.76
N ALA A 361 12.25 56.31 -53.75
CA ALA A 361 11.87 57.75 -53.93
C ALA A 361 13.10 58.61 -54.17
N ASP A 362 14.19 58.42 -53.42
CA ASP A 362 15.45 59.17 -53.61
C ASP A 362 16.08 58.87 -54.96
N ARG A 363 16.03 57.66 -55.49
CA ARG A 363 16.48 57.31 -56.84
C ARG A 363 15.69 57.96 -57.90
N MET A 364 14.35 58.03 -57.78
CA MET A 364 13.47 58.76 -58.72
C MET A 364 13.73 60.27 -58.69
N ALA A 365 13.91 60.87 -57.53
CA ALA A 365 14.24 62.28 -57.36
C ALA A 365 15.62 62.63 -57.99
N SER A 366 16.60 61.75 -57.87
CA SER A 366 17.94 61.95 -58.45
C SER A 366 17.98 61.78 -60.00
N GLN A 367 17.06 60.97 -60.53
CA GLN A 367 16.95 60.79 -62.04
C GLN A 367 16.15 61.88 -62.75
N TRP A 368 15.35 62.69 -62.01
CA TRP A 368 14.58 63.83 -62.59
C TRP A 368 14.76 65.10 -61.77
N PRO A 369 15.89 65.75 -61.83
CA PRO A 369 16.17 66.98 -61.10
C PRO A 369 15.49 68.25 -61.57
N GLY A 370 14.43 68.17 -62.35
CA GLY A 370 13.77 69.36 -62.92
C GLY A 370 12.24 69.42 -62.93
N ARG A 371 11.55 68.46 -62.25
CA ARG A 371 10.10 68.40 -62.20
C ARG A 371 9.47 68.38 -60.81
N ALA A 372 10.24 68.68 -59.80
CA ALA A 372 9.70 68.70 -58.40
C ALA A 372 8.78 69.89 -58.14
N ASP A 373 8.83 70.97 -58.92
CA ASP A 373 8.01 72.22 -58.74
C ASP A 373 6.69 72.24 -59.49
N GLU A 374 6.34 71.17 -60.23
CA GLU A 374 5.08 71.15 -61.05
C GLU A 374 3.97 70.23 -60.44
N ILE A 375 4.16 69.64 -59.28
CA ILE A 375 3.18 68.70 -58.64
C ILE A 375 2.89 69.07 -57.18
N LEU A 376 2.88 70.33 -56.83
CA LEU A 376 2.30 70.82 -55.59
C LEU A 376 1.14 71.79 -55.92
#